data_7ecf121224f7bff1a1b77d7afa208e32
#
_entry.id   7ecf121224f7bff1a1b77d7afa208e32
#
_cell.length_a   1.000
_cell.length_b   1.000
_cell.length_c   1.000
_cell.angle_alpha   90.00
_cell.angle_beta   90.00
_cell.angle_gamma   90.00
#
_symmetry.space_group_name_H-M   'P 1'
#
loop_
_entity.id
_entity.type
_entity.pdbx_description
1 polymer ?
#
loop_
_entity_poly.entity_id
_entity_poly.type
_entity_poly.pdbx_seq_one_letter_code
_entity_poly.pdbx_strand_id
1 'polypeptide(L)'
;MARAAKKNAVKRRRIEFLLEMPAAQQVILMGDFNQWDPNTHPMRKDEKGVWRKTVMIFPGRYEYRFWVDGEWYNDPRNNLRCPNCFGSENNIIEVLP
;
A
#
# COMPACT_ATOMS: atom_id res chain seq x y z
N MET A 1 -18.94 -21.15 -21.44
CA MET A 1 -17.98 -20.57 -22.09
C MET A 1 -17.04 -19.73 -21.35
N ALA A 2 -15.88 -19.78 -21.78
CA ALA A 2 -14.84 -19.00 -21.19
C ALA A 2 -15.19 -17.53 -21.17
N ARG A 3 -16.00 -17.15 -22.07
CA ARG A 3 -16.36 -15.78 -22.18
C ARG A 3 -17.15 -15.26 -21.02
N ALA A 4 -18.00 -16.09 -20.45
CA ALA A 4 -18.76 -15.68 -19.29
C ALA A 4 -17.81 -15.40 -18.13
N ALA A 5 -16.81 -16.22 -17.98
CA ALA A 5 -15.85 -16.01 -16.93
C ALA A 5 -15.10 -14.69 -17.13
N LYS A 6 -14.80 -14.36 -18.38
CA LYS A 6 -14.14 -13.10 -18.65
C LYS A 6 -14.99 -11.90 -18.29
N LYS A 7 -16.28 -11.99 -18.55
CA LYS A 7 -17.16 -10.89 -18.21
C LYS A 7 -17.18 -10.62 -16.73
N ASN A 8 -17.04 -11.68 -15.96
CA ASN A 8 -17.08 -11.56 -14.52
C ASN A 8 -15.70 -11.45 -13.91
N ALA A 9 -14.67 -11.38 -14.74
CA ALA A 9 -13.33 -11.26 -14.24
C ALA A 9 -13.17 -9.92 -13.54
N VAL A 10 -12.58 -9.97 -12.37
CA VAL A 10 -12.30 -8.79 -11.60
C VAL A 10 -10.97 -8.22 -12.07
N LYS A 11 -10.97 -6.94 -12.38
CA LYS A 11 -9.75 -6.28 -12.82
C LYS A 11 -9.03 -5.62 -11.66
N ARG A 12 -7.72 -5.63 -11.72
CA ARG A 12 -6.92 -4.91 -10.76
C ARG A 12 -7.12 -3.42 -10.96
N ARG A 13 -7.01 -2.69 -9.87
CA ARG A 13 -7.07 -1.24 -9.87
C ARG A 13 -5.69 -0.68 -9.62
N ARG A 14 -5.40 0.42 -10.26
CA ARG A 14 -4.14 1.11 -10.11
C ARG A 14 -4.22 2.04 -8.92
N ILE A 15 -3.45 1.75 -7.88
CA ILE A 15 -3.44 2.54 -6.66
C ILE A 15 -2.07 3.14 -6.48
N GLU A 16 -2.01 4.45 -6.26
CA GLU A 16 -0.75 5.12 -5.99
C GLU A 16 -0.64 5.42 -4.50
N PHE A 17 0.47 5.00 -3.91
CA PHE A 17 0.78 5.28 -2.52
C PHE A 17 1.84 6.35 -2.45
N LEU A 18 1.63 7.33 -1.57
CA LEU A 18 2.51 8.49 -1.44
C LEU A 18 2.88 8.68 0.02
N LEU A 19 4.13 9.06 0.25
CA LEU A 19 4.57 9.47 1.59
C LEU A 19 5.58 10.59 1.46
N GLU A 20 5.25 11.75 2.04
CA GLU A 20 6.17 12.87 2.06
C GLU A 20 7.15 12.68 3.21
N MET A 21 8.40 12.39 2.88
CA MET A 21 9.42 12.11 3.86
C MET A 21 10.79 12.43 3.25
N PRO A 22 11.08 13.72 3.04
CA PRO A 22 12.29 14.09 2.29
C PRO A 22 13.60 13.66 2.95
N ALA A 23 13.61 13.51 4.26
CA ALA A 23 14.83 13.14 4.97
C ALA A 23 15.05 11.62 5.03
N ALA A 24 14.08 10.81 4.62
CA ALA A 24 14.24 9.36 4.67
C ALA A 24 15.20 8.87 3.59
N GLN A 25 15.89 7.79 3.89
CA GLN A 25 16.79 7.15 2.92
C GLN A 25 16.14 5.95 2.26
N GLN A 26 15.16 5.33 2.92
CA GLN A 26 14.49 4.16 2.39
C GLN A 26 13.05 4.13 2.88
N VAL A 27 12.12 3.91 1.96
CA VAL A 27 10.71 3.70 2.29
C VAL A 27 10.23 2.46 1.55
N ILE A 28 9.59 1.56 2.26
CA ILE A 28 9.05 0.32 1.68
C ILE A 28 7.57 0.27 2.02
N LEU A 29 6.76 0.01 1.01
CA LEU A 29 5.33 -0.19 1.20
C LEU A 29 5.08 -1.65 1.52
N MET A 30 4.42 -1.91 2.66
CA MET A 30 4.06 -3.27 3.04
C MET A 30 2.60 -3.34 3.42
N GLY A 31 1.94 -4.40 3.01
CA GLY A 31 0.54 -4.60 3.30
C GLY A 31 0.06 -5.99 2.91
N ASP A 32 -1.22 -6.22 3.12
CA ASP A 32 -1.83 -7.51 2.79
C ASP A 32 -1.69 -7.87 1.32
N PHE A 33 -1.61 -6.85 0.45
CA PHE A 33 -1.53 -7.08 -1.00
C PHE A 33 -0.15 -7.59 -1.44
N ASN A 34 0.85 -7.60 -0.57
CA ASN A 34 2.16 -8.15 -0.90
C ASN A 34 2.71 -9.04 0.22
N GLN A 35 1.81 -9.56 1.08
CA GLN A 35 2.15 -10.42 2.20
C GLN A 35 3.16 -9.78 3.15
N TRP A 36 3.15 -8.45 3.24
CA TRP A 36 4.05 -7.69 4.10
C TRP A 36 5.52 -7.97 3.81
N ASP A 37 5.82 -8.29 2.55
CA ASP A 37 7.17 -8.64 2.11
C ASP A 37 7.99 -7.36 1.90
N PRO A 38 9.12 -7.21 2.60
CA PRO A 38 9.92 -6.00 2.46
C PRO A 38 10.65 -5.87 1.11
N ASN A 39 10.64 -6.92 0.31
CA ASN A 39 11.36 -6.91 -0.96
C ASN A 39 10.49 -6.61 -2.18
N THR A 40 9.18 -6.52 -1.99
CA THR A 40 8.26 -6.46 -3.14
C THR A 40 8.02 -5.04 -3.63
N HIS A 41 7.81 -4.09 -2.73
CA HIS A 41 7.44 -2.73 -3.13
C HIS A 41 8.29 -1.65 -2.47
N PRO A 42 9.60 -1.61 -2.77
CA PRO A 42 10.37 -0.44 -2.35
C PRO A 42 9.85 0.79 -3.11
N MET A 43 9.77 1.91 -2.43
CA MET A 43 9.26 3.14 -3.01
C MET A 43 10.41 4.00 -3.53
N ARG A 44 10.08 4.97 -4.38
CA ARG A 44 11.07 5.88 -4.93
C ARG A 44 10.73 7.31 -4.55
N LYS A 45 11.74 8.08 -4.21
CA LYS A 45 11.60 9.47 -3.82
C LYS A 45 11.74 10.36 -5.06
N ASP A 46 10.79 11.28 -5.24
CA ASP A 46 10.86 12.24 -6.32
C ASP A 46 11.67 13.46 -5.90
N GLU A 47 11.74 14.45 -6.78
CA GLU A 47 12.53 15.67 -6.53
C GLU A 47 12.03 16.50 -5.37
N LYS A 48 10.76 16.30 -5.02
CA LYS A 48 10.13 17.08 -3.94
C LYS A 48 10.17 16.39 -2.60
N GLY A 49 10.81 15.22 -2.53
CA GLY A 49 10.88 14.46 -1.30
C GLY A 49 9.67 13.59 -1.03
N VAL A 50 8.86 13.33 -2.03
CA VAL A 50 7.69 12.48 -1.92
C VAL A 50 8.03 11.09 -2.45
N TRP A 51 7.84 10.08 -1.60
CA TRP A 51 8.04 8.70 -1.99
C TRP A 51 6.77 8.19 -2.65
N ARG A 52 6.92 7.49 -3.77
CA ARG A 52 5.80 7.03 -4.59
C ARG A 52 5.95 5.58 -4.96
N LYS A 53 4.81 4.90 -5.02
CA LYS A 53 4.74 3.54 -5.56
C LYS A 53 3.33 3.29 -6.07
N THR A 54 3.23 2.81 -7.30
CA THR A 54 1.96 2.40 -7.89
C THR A 54 1.87 0.89 -7.82
N VAL A 55 0.74 0.39 -7.33
CA VAL A 55 0.49 -1.04 -7.18
C VAL A 55 -0.83 -1.37 -7.84
N MET A 56 -0.86 -2.48 -8.56
CA MET A 56 -2.10 -2.98 -9.17
C MET A 56 -2.72 -3.98 -8.20
N ILE A 57 -3.89 -3.63 -7.66
CA ILE A 57 -4.52 -4.38 -6.56
C ILE A 57 -5.94 -4.75 -6.96
N PHE A 58 -6.34 -5.99 -6.67
CA PHE A 58 -7.73 -6.41 -6.85
C PHE A 58 -8.64 -5.67 -5.87
N PRO A 59 -9.91 -5.46 -6.22
CA PRO A 59 -10.86 -4.88 -5.27
C PRO A 59 -10.91 -5.67 -3.98
N GLY A 60 -11.05 -4.95 -2.88
CA GLY A 60 -11.08 -5.56 -1.56
C GLY A 60 -10.59 -4.59 -0.50
N ARG A 61 -10.53 -5.08 0.73
CA ARG A 61 -10.05 -4.32 1.87
C ARG A 61 -8.67 -4.83 2.26
N TYR A 62 -7.73 -3.91 2.40
CA TYR A 62 -6.34 -4.26 2.69
C TYR A 62 -5.81 -3.38 3.81
N GLU A 63 -4.93 -3.95 4.62
CA GLU A 63 -4.20 -3.20 5.64
C GLU A 63 -2.78 -3.00 5.15
N TYR A 64 -2.19 -1.84 5.47
CA TYR A 64 -0.85 -1.51 5.02
C TYR A 64 -0.20 -0.49 5.94
N ARG A 65 1.12 -0.40 5.83
CA ARG A 65 1.93 0.64 6.48
C ARG A 65 3.16 0.89 5.64
N PHE A 66 3.90 1.94 6.02
CA PHE A 66 5.21 2.21 5.43
C PHE A 66 6.30 1.79 6.41
N TRP A 67 7.39 1.25 5.87
CA TRP A 67 8.59 0.95 6.62
C TRP A 67 9.62 1.98 6.21
N VAL A 68 9.98 2.88 7.14
CA VAL A 68 10.81 4.04 6.86
C VAL A 68 12.08 3.95 7.69
N ASP A 69 13.21 3.73 7.03
CA ASP A 69 14.53 3.69 7.69
C ASP A 69 14.53 2.81 8.94
N GLY A 70 13.87 1.65 8.86
CA GLY A 70 13.86 0.70 9.96
C GLY A 70 12.73 0.87 10.96
N GLU A 71 11.76 1.74 10.70
CA GLU A 71 10.65 1.98 11.61
C GLU A 71 9.32 1.99 10.88
N TRP A 72 8.27 1.56 11.57
CA TRP A 72 6.93 1.60 11.02
C TRP A 72 6.34 2.99 11.07
N TYR A 73 5.71 3.41 9.95
CA TYR A 73 4.99 4.66 9.86
C TYR A 73 3.62 4.43 9.28
N ASN A 74 2.62 5.05 9.87
CA ASN A 74 1.30 5.07 9.27
C ASN A 74 1.25 6.14 8.18
N ASP A 75 0.30 5.97 7.26
CA ASP A 75 0.05 6.93 6.20
C ASP A 75 -0.67 8.14 6.79
N PRO A 76 -0.05 9.31 6.84
CA PRO A 76 -0.69 10.49 7.43
C PRO A 76 -1.83 11.04 6.58
N ARG A 77 -1.93 10.61 5.32
CA ARG A 77 -2.97 11.10 4.41
C ARG A 77 -4.21 10.22 4.44
N ASN A 78 -4.22 9.18 5.25
CA ASN A 78 -5.32 8.24 5.34
C ASN A 78 -5.71 8.05 6.79
N ASN A 79 -6.94 8.45 7.14
CA ASN A 79 -7.41 8.35 8.51
C ASN A 79 -8.03 7.01 8.85
N LEU A 80 -8.21 6.13 7.88
CA LEU A 80 -8.78 4.81 8.14
C LEU A 80 -7.71 3.91 8.73
N ARG A 81 -7.96 3.42 9.93
CA ARG A 81 -7.01 2.59 10.65
C ARG A 81 -7.71 1.52 11.45
N CYS A 82 -7.01 0.44 11.72
CA CYS A 82 -7.49 -0.61 12.61
C CYS A 82 -6.35 -1.10 13.51
N PRO A 83 -6.67 -1.55 14.73
CA PRO A 83 -5.65 -2.12 15.59
C PRO A 83 -5.04 -3.37 14.96
N ASN A 84 -3.76 -3.59 15.25
CA ASN A 84 -3.10 -4.82 14.86
C ASN A 84 -2.70 -5.60 16.12
N CYS A 85 -2.19 -6.82 15.92
CA CYS A 85 -1.88 -7.71 17.04
C CYS A 85 -0.62 -7.30 17.82
N PHE A 86 0.06 -6.25 17.37
CA PHE A 86 1.31 -5.81 17.99
C PHE A 86 1.14 -4.56 18.85
N GLY A 87 -0.09 -4.14 19.10
CA GLY A 87 -0.34 -2.96 19.93
C GLY A 87 -0.25 -1.63 19.21
N SER A 88 -0.22 -1.66 17.89
CA SER A 88 -0.24 -0.44 17.07
C SER A 88 -1.40 -0.51 16.10
N GLU A 89 -1.38 0.30 15.04
CA GLU A 89 -2.47 0.33 14.07
C GLU A 89 -1.94 0.23 12.66
N ASN A 90 -2.70 -0.43 11.79
CA ASN A 90 -2.44 -0.41 10.36
C ASN A 90 -3.41 0.54 9.69
N ASN A 91 -2.99 1.14 8.58
CA ASN A 91 -3.91 1.86 7.73
C ASN A 91 -4.77 0.87 6.95
N ILE A 92 -5.96 1.31 6.54
CA ILE A 92 -6.87 0.51 5.75
C ILE A 92 -7.10 1.20 4.42
N ILE A 93 -7.06 0.43 3.34
CA ILE A 93 -7.48 0.92 2.04
C ILE A 93 -8.54 -0.02 1.49
N GLU A 94 -9.62 0.58 0.97
CA GLU A 94 -10.67 -0.16 0.29
C GLU A 94 -10.57 0.13 -1.19
N VAL A 95 -10.34 -0.91 -1.97
CA VAL A 95 -10.22 -0.79 -3.42
C VAL A 95 -11.53 -1.22 -4.02
N LEU A 96 -12.19 -0.28 -4.69
CA LEU A 96 -13.50 -0.53 -5.27
C LEU A 96 -13.40 -1.19 -6.64
N PRO A 97 -14.41 -1.99 -7.00
CA PRO A 97 -14.44 -2.64 -8.31
C PRO A 97 -14.53 -1.67 -9.47
#